data_1b0c2028a10f343f9967173e26ad9b45
#
_entry.id   1b0c2028a10f343f9967173e26ad9b45
#
_cell.length_a   1.000
_cell.length_b   1.000
_cell.length_c   1.000
_cell.angle_alpha   90.00
_cell.angle_beta   90.00
_cell.angle_gamma   90.00
#
_symmetry.space_group_name_H-M   'P 1'
#
loop_
_entity.id
_entity.type
_entity.pdbx_description
1 polymer ?
#
loop_
_entity_poly.entity_id
_entity_poly.type
_entity_poly.pdbx_seq_one_letter_code
_entity_poly.pdbx_strand_id
1 'polypeptide(L)'
;MNVSSTDFSRMVTGFLTDYLPLQRNYSRNTILSYRDTLRLFIRYLADEMMVNINRFTLKDFNRATVIGFLEWYRKNGASPSAANQRLAALKAFAQYAQLENVELLAPLMEVSGVKSKKAPERDISYLTAEQMKKLINFPTVNTPTEFRHRIAM
;
A
#
# COMPACT_ATOMS: atom_id res chain seq x y z
N MET A 1 32.05 -7.90 10.42
CA MET A 1 31.61 -7.96 9.01
C MET A 1 30.76 -6.76 8.70
N ASN A 2 31.25 -5.85 7.90
CA ASN A 2 30.43 -4.78 7.37
C ASN A 2 29.50 -5.39 6.32
N VAL A 3 28.25 -5.65 6.70
CA VAL A 3 27.21 -5.94 5.71
C VAL A 3 27.00 -4.63 4.95
N SER A 4 27.56 -4.59 3.74
CA SER A 4 27.34 -3.45 2.85
C SER A 4 25.84 -3.35 2.59
N SER A 5 25.24 -2.29 3.06
CA SER A 5 23.83 -2.00 2.82
C SER A 5 23.62 -1.86 1.32
N THR A 6 22.69 -2.65 0.76
CA THR A 6 22.36 -2.58 -0.67
C THR A 6 21.68 -1.24 -0.99
N ASP A 7 21.69 -0.85 -2.26
CA ASP A 7 20.95 0.34 -2.72
C ASP A 7 19.47 0.23 -2.40
N PHE A 8 18.88 -0.97 -2.53
CA PHE A 8 17.49 -1.22 -2.14
C PHE A 8 17.25 -0.93 -0.66
N SER A 9 18.10 -1.45 0.24
CA SER A 9 17.90 -1.24 1.68
C SER A 9 18.08 0.23 2.09
N ARG A 10 19.02 0.93 1.47
CA ARG A 10 19.18 2.38 1.69
C ARG A 10 17.96 3.17 1.22
N MET A 11 17.42 2.81 0.06
CA MET A 11 16.21 3.45 -0.49
C MET A 11 14.98 3.19 0.39
N VAL A 12 14.81 1.97 0.89
CA VAL A 12 13.73 1.65 1.83
C VAL A 12 13.83 2.50 3.11
N THR A 13 15.03 2.60 3.67
CA THR A 13 15.25 3.43 4.87
C THR A 13 14.94 4.89 4.59
N GLY A 14 15.48 5.48 3.54
CA GLY A 14 15.21 6.89 3.18
C GLY A 14 13.74 7.16 2.88
N PHE A 15 13.06 6.22 2.25
CA PHE A 15 11.63 6.32 1.97
C PHE A 15 10.80 6.42 3.26
N LEU A 16 11.08 5.55 4.23
CA LEU A 16 10.30 5.46 5.47
C LEU A 16 10.65 6.53 6.50
N THR A 17 11.92 6.97 6.55
CA THR A 17 12.39 7.92 7.58
C THR A 17 12.37 9.37 7.13
N ASP A 18 12.59 9.65 5.86
CA ASP A 18 12.73 11.00 5.33
C ASP A 18 11.63 11.40 4.37
N TYR A 19 11.42 10.59 3.33
CA TYR A 19 10.50 10.95 2.25
C TYR A 19 9.05 11.00 2.71
N LEU A 20 8.55 9.94 3.33
CA LEU A 20 7.14 9.88 3.76
C LEU A 20 6.83 10.86 4.89
N PRO A 21 7.61 10.93 5.98
CA PRO A 21 7.27 11.82 7.09
C PRO A 21 7.63 13.27 6.83
N LEU A 22 8.78 13.55 6.23
CA LEU A 22 9.31 14.92 6.13
C LEU A 22 8.95 15.62 4.82
N GLN A 23 9.02 14.91 3.68
CA GLN A 23 8.76 15.50 2.38
C GLN A 23 7.30 15.41 1.98
N ARG A 24 6.62 14.30 2.28
CA ARG A 24 5.22 14.08 1.93
C ARG A 24 4.25 14.33 3.07
N ASN A 25 4.75 14.49 4.28
CA ASN A 25 3.95 14.73 5.49
C ASN A 25 2.78 13.73 5.65
N TYR A 26 3.04 12.46 5.34
CA TYR A 26 2.04 11.41 5.53
C TYR A 26 1.79 11.13 7.02
N SER A 27 0.57 10.72 7.34
CA SER A 27 0.20 10.32 8.69
C SER A 27 1.01 9.11 9.16
N ARG A 28 1.17 8.98 10.47
CA ARG A 28 1.85 7.83 11.07
C ARG A 28 1.24 6.50 10.62
N ASN A 29 -0.09 6.43 10.54
CA ASN A 29 -0.78 5.20 10.12
C ASN A 29 -0.46 4.83 8.67
N THR A 30 -0.38 5.80 7.77
CA THR A 30 0.02 5.57 6.38
C THR A 30 1.46 5.07 6.30
N ILE A 31 2.38 5.68 7.05
CA ILE A 31 3.79 5.26 7.10
C ILE A 31 3.91 3.83 7.63
N LEU A 32 3.17 3.47 8.68
CA LEU A 32 3.15 2.13 9.23
C LEU A 32 2.61 1.11 8.22
N SER A 33 1.57 1.47 7.48
CA SER A 33 0.99 0.62 6.42
C SER A 33 2.01 0.37 5.29
N TYR A 34 2.73 1.38 4.87
CA TYR A 34 3.77 1.26 3.85
C TYR A 34 4.95 0.43 4.35
N ARG A 35 5.37 0.66 5.59
CA ARG A 35 6.40 -0.17 6.24
C ARG A 35 6.01 -1.64 6.29
N ASP A 36 4.79 -1.93 6.68
CA ASP A 36 4.29 -3.30 6.75
C ASP A 36 4.26 -3.97 5.37
N THR A 37 3.92 -3.21 4.33
CA THR A 37 3.97 -3.70 2.95
C THR A 37 5.39 -4.07 2.54
N LEU A 38 6.36 -3.22 2.81
CA LEU A 38 7.76 -3.49 2.49
C LEU A 38 8.30 -4.68 3.29
N ARG A 39 7.92 -4.82 4.55
CA ARG A 39 8.28 -5.98 5.37
C ARG A 39 7.71 -7.28 4.81
N LEU A 40 6.45 -7.28 4.40
CA LEU A 40 5.81 -8.43 3.75
C LEU A 40 6.49 -8.78 2.43
N PHE A 41 6.83 -7.76 1.64
CA PHE A 41 7.55 -7.95 0.38
C PHE A 41 8.92 -8.60 0.60
N ILE A 42 9.68 -8.11 1.57
CA ILE A 42 10.98 -8.68 1.94
C ILE A 42 10.83 -10.13 2.43
N ARG A 43 9.80 -10.42 3.21
CA ARG A 43 9.50 -11.79 3.66
C ARG A 43 9.20 -12.71 2.48
N TYR A 44 8.39 -12.25 1.53
CA TYR A 44 8.10 -12.99 0.30
C TYR A 44 9.39 -13.31 -0.47
N LEU A 45 10.27 -12.34 -0.63
CA LEU A 45 11.55 -12.55 -1.32
C LEU A 45 12.41 -13.60 -0.60
N ALA A 46 12.49 -13.54 0.72
CA ALA A 46 13.31 -14.45 1.50
C ALA A 46 12.73 -15.88 1.55
N ASP A 47 11.44 -16.00 1.83
CA ASP A 47 10.79 -17.29 2.14
C ASP A 47 10.31 -18.02 0.88
N GLU A 48 9.75 -17.30 -0.08
CA GLU A 48 9.17 -17.90 -1.30
C GLU A 48 10.13 -17.90 -2.48
N MET A 49 10.85 -16.80 -2.67
CA MET A 49 11.81 -16.66 -3.78
C MET A 49 13.21 -17.14 -3.40
N MET A 50 13.45 -17.46 -2.13
CA MET A 50 14.77 -17.90 -1.61
C MET A 50 15.89 -16.92 -1.96
N VAL A 51 15.57 -15.63 -2.05
CA VAL A 51 16.49 -14.56 -2.39
C VAL A 51 17.27 -14.13 -1.15
N ASN A 52 18.59 -13.99 -1.30
CA ASN A 52 19.41 -13.39 -0.26
C ASN A 52 19.16 -11.88 -0.24
N ILE A 53 18.45 -11.40 0.77
CA ILE A 53 18.09 -9.98 0.91
C ILE A 53 19.31 -9.06 0.97
N ASN A 54 20.41 -9.54 1.51
CA ASN A 54 21.67 -8.78 1.56
C ASN A 54 22.31 -8.55 0.18
N ARG A 55 21.82 -9.19 -0.85
CA ARG A 55 22.24 -9.02 -2.24
C ARG A 55 21.16 -8.44 -3.14
N PHE A 56 19.94 -8.28 -2.63
CA PHE A 56 18.81 -7.73 -3.39
C PHE A 56 19.04 -6.25 -3.66
N THR A 57 18.98 -5.86 -4.93
CA THR A 57 19.22 -4.50 -5.40
C THR A 57 17.96 -3.89 -6.00
N LEU A 58 17.99 -2.58 -6.29
CA LEU A 58 16.89 -1.91 -6.99
C LEU A 58 16.62 -2.46 -8.39
N LYS A 59 17.63 -3.04 -9.04
CA LYS A 59 17.43 -3.71 -10.34
C LYS A 59 16.56 -4.96 -10.22
N ASP A 60 16.64 -5.62 -9.09
CA ASP A 60 15.84 -6.82 -8.79
C ASP A 60 14.39 -6.46 -8.40
N PHE A 61 14.16 -5.23 -7.98
CA PHE A 61 12.84 -4.67 -7.72
C PHE A 61 12.19 -4.25 -9.04
N ASN A 62 11.54 -5.20 -9.69
CA ASN A 62 10.98 -5.02 -11.02
C ASN A 62 9.50 -5.47 -11.06
N ARG A 63 8.87 -5.26 -12.20
CA ARG A 63 7.46 -5.61 -12.42
C ARG A 63 7.17 -7.09 -12.11
N ALA A 64 8.01 -8.01 -12.56
CA ALA A 64 7.80 -9.45 -12.36
C ALA A 64 7.81 -9.82 -10.88
N THR A 65 8.74 -9.26 -10.10
CA THR A 65 8.86 -9.49 -8.67
C THR A 65 7.63 -8.95 -7.92
N VAL A 66 7.15 -7.78 -8.28
CA VAL A 66 5.96 -7.17 -7.68
C VAL A 66 4.70 -7.97 -8.01
N ILE A 67 4.52 -8.39 -9.25
CA ILE A 67 3.37 -9.23 -9.65
C ILE A 67 3.40 -10.56 -8.90
N GLY A 68 4.56 -11.20 -8.80
CA GLY A 68 4.72 -12.45 -8.05
C GLY A 68 4.34 -12.30 -6.58
N PHE A 69 4.74 -11.20 -5.96
CA PHE A 69 4.36 -10.87 -4.59
C PHE A 69 2.83 -10.73 -4.43
N LEU A 70 2.19 -10.00 -5.31
CA LEU A 70 0.74 -9.79 -5.25
C LEU A 70 -0.04 -11.10 -5.46
N GLU A 71 0.42 -11.96 -6.33
CA GLU A 71 -0.19 -13.28 -6.55
C GLU A 71 -0.01 -14.17 -5.32
N TRP A 72 1.17 -14.21 -4.75
CA TRP A 72 1.44 -14.92 -3.51
C TRP A 72 0.56 -14.41 -2.37
N TYR A 73 0.44 -13.10 -2.23
CA TYR A 73 -0.36 -12.48 -1.18
C TYR A 73 -1.84 -12.86 -1.30
N ARG A 74 -2.38 -12.87 -2.51
CA ARG A 74 -3.76 -13.31 -2.78
C ARG A 74 -3.96 -14.80 -2.53
N LYS A 75 -3.01 -15.64 -2.92
CA LYS A 75 -3.07 -17.09 -2.65
C LYS A 75 -3.11 -17.40 -1.16
N ASN A 76 -2.53 -16.53 -0.32
CA ASN A 76 -2.55 -16.66 1.13
C ASN A 76 -3.79 -16.00 1.77
N GLY A 77 -4.84 -15.74 1.03
CA GLY A 77 -6.14 -15.33 1.53
C GLY A 77 -6.41 -13.82 1.52
N ALA A 78 -5.51 -13.03 0.95
CA ALA A 78 -5.73 -11.58 0.86
C ALA A 78 -6.83 -11.23 -0.15
N SER A 79 -7.69 -10.28 0.21
CA SER A 79 -8.70 -9.75 -0.70
C SER A 79 -8.06 -8.94 -1.84
N PRO A 80 -8.76 -8.77 -2.99
CA PRO A 80 -8.29 -7.88 -4.06
C PRO A 80 -8.04 -6.45 -3.57
N SER A 81 -8.87 -5.94 -2.67
CA SER A 81 -8.71 -4.62 -2.06
C SER A 81 -7.42 -4.53 -1.24
N ALA A 82 -7.13 -5.53 -0.41
CA ALA A 82 -5.88 -5.58 0.37
C ALA A 82 -4.65 -5.66 -0.53
N ALA A 83 -4.69 -6.47 -1.59
CA ALA A 83 -3.61 -6.56 -2.56
C ALA A 83 -3.38 -5.23 -3.30
N ASN A 84 -4.46 -4.53 -3.68
CA ASN A 84 -4.38 -3.21 -4.31
C ASN A 84 -3.75 -2.16 -3.37
N GLN A 85 -4.05 -2.23 -2.09
CA GLN A 85 -3.44 -1.37 -1.07
C GLN A 85 -1.92 -1.61 -0.97
N ARG A 86 -1.50 -2.87 -1.00
CA ARG A 86 -0.08 -3.23 -1.03
C ARG A 86 0.61 -2.74 -2.31
N LEU A 87 -0.06 -2.89 -3.44
CA LEU A 87 0.44 -2.39 -4.72
C LEU A 87 0.63 -0.87 -4.70
N ALA A 88 -0.30 -0.12 -4.11
CA ALA A 88 -0.19 1.33 -3.99
C ALA A 88 1.08 1.75 -3.21
N ALA A 89 1.40 1.05 -2.13
CA ALA A 89 2.61 1.29 -1.36
C ALA A 89 3.89 0.99 -2.17
N LEU A 90 3.92 -0.12 -2.91
CA LEU A 90 5.06 -0.48 -3.76
C LEU A 90 5.24 0.49 -4.93
N LYS A 91 4.15 0.99 -5.50
CA LYS A 91 4.19 2.05 -6.53
C LYS A 91 4.76 3.35 -5.97
N ALA A 92 4.34 3.76 -4.78
CA ALA A 92 4.86 4.96 -4.13
C ALA A 92 6.38 4.83 -3.88
N PHE A 93 6.83 3.66 -3.45
CA PHE A 93 8.25 3.37 -3.31
C PHE A 93 8.99 3.42 -4.65
N ALA A 94 8.43 2.83 -5.70
CA ALA A 94 9.01 2.88 -7.04
C ALA A 94 9.14 4.32 -7.56
N GLN A 95 8.14 5.16 -7.34
CA GLN A 95 8.18 6.57 -7.71
C GLN A 95 9.27 7.34 -6.95
N TYR A 96 9.41 7.09 -5.67
CA TYR A 96 10.49 7.67 -4.89
C TYR A 96 11.87 7.22 -5.40
N ALA A 97 12.04 5.93 -5.67
CA ALA A 97 13.29 5.38 -6.19
C ALA A 97 13.66 5.97 -7.57
N GLN A 98 12.68 6.30 -8.40
CA GLN A 98 12.90 6.97 -9.70
C GLN A 98 13.55 8.35 -9.53
N LEU A 99 13.19 9.10 -8.50
CA LEU A 99 13.74 10.43 -8.26
C LEU A 99 15.23 10.39 -7.92
N GLU A 100 15.67 9.32 -7.26
CA GLU A 100 17.05 9.17 -6.79
C GLU A 100 17.94 8.37 -7.76
N ASN A 101 17.35 7.65 -8.71
CA ASN A 101 18.07 6.71 -9.59
C ASN A 101 17.60 6.83 -11.03
N VAL A 102 18.06 7.85 -11.74
CA VAL A 102 17.72 8.10 -13.14
C VAL A 102 18.07 6.92 -14.05
N GLU A 103 19.14 6.22 -13.75
CA GLU A 103 19.60 5.05 -14.53
C GLU A 103 18.61 3.87 -14.49
N LEU A 104 17.79 3.78 -13.44
CA LEU A 104 16.81 2.72 -13.25
C LEU A 104 15.37 3.18 -13.54
N LEU A 105 15.22 4.30 -14.23
CA LEU A 105 13.92 4.90 -14.52
C LEU A 105 12.99 3.92 -15.25
N ALA A 106 13.45 3.26 -16.30
CA ALA A 106 12.63 2.35 -17.10
C ALA A 106 12.07 1.17 -16.30
N PRO A 107 12.87 0.34 -15.59
CA PRO A 107 12.33 -0.76 -14.80
C PRO A 107 11.44 -0.30 -13.65
N LEU A 108 11.74 0.84 -13.03
CA LEU A 108 10.91 1.39 -11.94
C LEU A 108 9.58 1.94 -12.47
N MET A 109 9.56 2.50 -13.67
CA MET A 109 8.32 2.91 -14.33
C MET A 109 7.42 1.72 -14.66
N GLU A 110 7.99 0.58 -15.01
CA GLU A 110 7.22 -0.65 -15.24
C GLU A 110 6.48 -1.10 -13.97
N VAL A 111 7.09 -0.96 -12.80
CA VAL A 111 6.43 -1.22 -11.51
C VAL A 111 5.26 -0.26 -11.31
N SER A 112 5.45 1.02 -11.60
CA SER A 112 4.38 2.03 -11.51
C SER A 112 3.23 1.74 -12.48
N GLY A 113 3.51 1.06 -13.59
CA GLY A 113 2.52 0.67 -14.59
C GLY A 113 1.72 -0.59 -14.25
N VAL A 114 2.02 -1.29 -13.17
CA VAL A 114 1.24 -2.48 -12.76
C VAL A 114 -0.20 -2.07 -12.42
N LYS A 115 -1.16 -2.70 -13.08
CA LYS A 115 -2.57 -2.37 -12.88
C LYS A 115 -3.12 -3.06 -11.65
N SER A 116 -3.88 -2.33 -10.86
CA SER A 116 -4.69 -2.90 -9.78
C SER A 116 -5.79 -3.78 -10.35
N LYS A 117 -6.11 -4.89 -9.69
CA LYS A 117 -7.27 -5.69 -10.06
C LYS A 117 -8.54 -5.02 -9.57
N LYS A 118 -9.56 -5.02 -10.43
CA LYS A 118 -10.88 -4.51 -10.06
C LYS A 118 -11.39 -5.34 -8.87
N ALA A 119 -11.62 -4.66 -7.74
CA ALA A 119 -12.31 -5.28 -6.63
C ALA A 119 -13.77 -5.56 -7.06
N PRO A 120 -14.38 -6.69 -6.62
CA PRO A 120 -15.80 -6.90 -6.89
C PRO A 120 -16.57 -5.69 -6.35
N GLU A 121 -17.44 -5.13 -7.19
CA GLU A 121 -18.31 -4.05 -6.78
C GLU A 121 -19.09 -4.53 -5.55
N ARG A 122 -18.91 -3.84 -4.44
CA ARG A 122 -19.83 -4.01 -3.33
C ARG A 122 -21.19 -3.61 -3.84
N ASP A 123 -22.16 -4.51 -3.80
CA ASP A 123 -23.55 -4.16 -3.99
C ASP A 123 -23.88 -3.04 -3.00
N ILE A 124 -23.84 -1.82 -3.51
CA ILE A 124 -24.34 -0.69 -2.77
C ILE A 124 -25.85 -0.86 -2.80
N SER A 125 -26.39 -1.51 -1.79
CA SER A 125 -27.83 -1.52 -1.60
C SER A 125 -28.25 -0.10 -1.28
N TYR A 126 -28.79 0.58 -2.29
CA TYR A 126 -29.36 1.89 -2.10
C TYR A 126 -30.52 1.78 -1.09
N LEU A 127 -30.52 2.67 -0.12
CA LEU A 127 -31.62 2.78 0.84
C LEU A 127 -32.92 3.03 0.07
N THR A 128 -33.93 2.23 0.35
CA THR A 128 -35.27 2.48 -0.17
C THR A 128 -35.81 3.79 0.41
N ALA A 129 -36.81 4.40 -0.26
CA ALA A 129 -37.43 5.63 0.22
C ALA A 129 -37.98 5.50 1.65
N GLU A 130 -38.49 4.31 2.04
CA GLU A 130 -38.92 4.02 3.40
C GLU A 130 -37.77 3.98 4.41
N GLN A 131 -36.64 3.39 4.02
CA GLN A 131 -35.45 3.34 4.86
C GLN A 131 -34.85 4.74 5.04
N MET A 132 -34.88 5.56 4.00
CA MET A 132 -34.49 6.98 4.11
C MET A 132 -35.39 7.77 5.03
N LYS A 133 -36.71 7.57 4.96
CA LYS A 133 -37.67 8.20 5.87
C LYS A 133 -37.44 7.80 7.32
N LYS A 134 -37.17 6.53 7.59
CA LYS A 134 -36.80 6.05 8.94
C LYS A 134 -35.53 6.70 9.45
N LEU A 135 -34.53 6.92 8.58
CA LEU A 135 -33.28 7.57 8.93
C LEU A 135 -33.46 9.04 9.27
N ILE A 136 -34.31 9.74 8.51
CA ILE A 136 -34.63 11.16 8.71
C ILE A 136 -35.50 11.38 9.95
N ASN A 137 -36.40 10.43 10.25
CA ASN A 137 -37.33 10.49 11.39
C ASN A 137 -36.75 9.86 12.66
N PHE A 138 -35.49 9.48 12.67
CA PHE A 138 -34.81 9.00 13.89
C PHE A 138 -34.90 10.13 14.95
N PRO A 139 -35.24 9.81 16.22
CA PRO A 139 -35.40 10.84 17.22
C PRO A 139 -34.14 11.70 17.30
N THR A 140 -34.36 13.00 17.25
CA THR A 140 -33.29 13.99 17.42
C THR A 140 -32.62 13.77 18.75
N VAL A 141 -31.41 13.32 18.68
CA VAL A 141 -30.62 13.10 19.86
C VAL A 141 -29.97 14.43 20.24
N ASN A 142 -30.25 14.89 21.43
CA ASN A 142 -29.92 16.23 21.93
C ASN A 142 -28.44 16.36 22.40
N THR A 143 -27.50 15.52 21.94
CA THR A 143 -26.11 15.67 22.34
C THR A 143 -25.18 15.93 21.14
N PRO A 144 -24.19 16.83 21.28
CA PRO A 144 -23.27 17.15 20.20
C PRO A 144 -22.49 15.93 19.67
N THR A 145 -22.28 14.91 20.50
CA THR A 145 -21.57 13.68 20.14
C THR A 145 -22.39 12.80 19.20
N GLU A 146 -23.70 12.71 19.45
CA GLU A 146 -24.62 11.94 18.64
C GLU A 146 -24.91 12.63 17.30
N PHE A 147 -24.85 13.96 17.27
CA PHE A 147 -24.94 14.73 16.04
C PHE A 147 -23.72 14.48 15.14
N ARG A 148 -22.52 14.36 15.69
CA ARG A 148 -21.32 13.99 14.93
C ARG A 148 -21.40 12.59 14.35
N HIS A 149 -21.91 11.62 15.09
CA HIS A 149 -22.14 10.25 14.59
C HIS A 149 -23.15 10.22 13.45
N ARG A 150 -24.14 11.09 13.48
CA ARG A 150 -25.17 11.17 12.45
C ARG A 150 -24.64 11.75 11.13
N ILE A 151 -23.68 12.67 11.18
CA ILE A 151 -23.03 13.27 10.00
C ILE A 151 -21.94 12.36 9.44
N ALA A 152 -21.28 11.55 10.27
CA ALA A 152 -20.21 10.63 9.87
C ALA A 152 -20.72 9.33 9.22
N MET A 153 -21.99 9.06 9.26
CA MET A 153 -22.65 7.98 8.51
C MET A 153 -23.13 8.51 7.16
#